data_668a9b02800c7409bfbd91619a61d773
#
_entry.id   668a9b02800c7409bfbd91619a61d773
#
_cell.length_a   1.000
_cell.length_b   1.000
_cell.length_c   1.000
_cell.angle_alpha   90.00
_cell.angle_beta   90.00
_cell.angle_gamma   90.00
#
_symmetry.space_group_name_H-M   'P 1'
#
loop_
_entity.id
_entity.type
_entity.pdbx_description
1 polymer ?
#
loop_
_entity_poly.entity_id
_entity_poly.type
_entity_poly.pdbx_seq_one_letter_code
_entity_poly.pdbx_strand_id
1 'polypeptide(L)'
;MFGVASMTAPLQKVAVMKPGMSLITADSEKWHYGPLFDPDKVAGIHNDFVQMLQKSGAEVLWMPEDDRGIADAVFTYDASLMTMAGAILMSPGKTLRSGEEAIHREFYKAHNIPVIGEITGQARAEAGDTLWLDERTLVIGRGFRTNQAGVEQLKDIVIPLGVDVHVFDLPVFSGKLPACI
;
A
#
# COMPACT_ATOMS: atom_id res chain seq x y z
N MET A 1 -10.32 13.91 -10.55
CA MET A 1 -9.25 14.49 -9.71
C MET A 1 -8.68 13.36 -8.88
N PHE A 2 -7.37 13.25 -8.75
CA PHE A 2 -6.63 12.31 -7.89
C PHE A 2 -5.69 13.12 -7.00
N GLY A 3 -5.01 12.45 -6.08
CA GLY A 3 -3.99 13.05 -5.23
C GLY A 3 -4.33 12.94 -3.75
N VAL A 4 -3.28 12.80 -2.95
CA VAL A 4 -3.33 12.78 -1.48
C VAL A 4 -2.33 13.80 -0.97
N ALA A 5 -2.81 14.66 -0.06
CA ALA A 5 -2.02 15.71 0.58
C ALA A 5 -2.30 15.78 2.10
N SER A 6 -3.12 14.85 2.61
CA SER A 6 -3.50 14.82 4.02
C SER A 6 -4.02 13.44 4.39
N MET A 7 -3.61 12.95 5.54
CA MET A 7 -4.11 11.69 6.12
C MET A 7 -5.34 11.87 6.99
N THR A 8 -5.79 13.11 7.18
CA THR A 8 -6.93 13.43 8.07
C THR A 8 -8.08 14.13 7.35
N ALA A 9 -7.92 14.47 6.09
CA ALA A 9 -9.01 15.03 5.28
C ALA A 9 -10.08 13.95 4.99
N PRO A 10 -11.34 14.35 4.76
CA PRO A 10 -12.38 13.42 4.38
C PRO A 10 -12.00 12.62 3.12
N LEU A 11 -12.13 11.30 3.20
CA LEU A 11 -11.84 10.41 2.09
C LEU A 11 -12.82 10.65 0.93
N GLN A 12 -12.30 10.97 -0.25
CA GLN A 12 -13.10 11.25 -1.44
C GLN A 12 -13.20 10.03 -2.36
N LYS A 13 -12.05 9.37 -2.58
CA LYS A 13 -11.94 8.20 -3.44
C LYS A 13 -11.02 7.17 -2.81
N VAL A 14 -11.34 5.91 -2.95
CA VAL A 14 -10.54 4.81 -2.41
C VAL A 14 -10.49 3.65 -3.40
N ALA A 15 -9.29 3.16 -3.67
CA ALA A 15 -9.10 1.94 -4.44
C ALA A 15 -9.18 0.72 -3.51
N VAL A 16 -9.96 -0.26 -3.90
CA VAL A 16 -10.10 -1.53 -3.18
C VAL A 16 -10.00 -2.70 -4.16
N MET A 17 -9.54 -3.84 -3.67
CA MET A 17 -9.50 -5.09 -4.41
C MET A 17 -10.40 -6.12 -3.73
N LYS A 18 -11.18 -6.85 -4.51
CA LYS A 18 -11.96 -7.97 -3.96
C LYS A 18 -11.02 -9.07 -3.46
N PRO A 19 -11.33 -9.70 -2.31
CA PRO A 19 -10.65 -10.92 -1.92
C PRO A 19 -10.75 -11.98 -3.01
N GLY A 20 -9.61 -12.36 -3.57
CA GLY A 20 -9.51 -13.37 -4.61
C GLY A 20 -9.22 -14.76 -4.05
N MET A 21 -9.16 -15.75 -4.94
CA MET A 21 -8.85 -17.14 -4.56
C MET A 21 -7.48 -17.26 -3.89
N SER A 22 -6.52 -16.43 -4.25
CA SER A 22 -5.19 -16.41 -3.63
C SER A 22 -5.24 -16.14 -2.13
N LEU A 23 -6.14 -15.26 -1.67
CA LEU A 23 -6.37 -15.02 -0.24
C LEU A 23 -7.19 -16.13 0.39
N ILE A 24 -8.28 -16.57 -0.26
CA ILE A 24 -9.20 -17.59 0.29
C ILE A 24 -8.49 -18.92 0.51
N THR A 25 -7.56 -19.28 -0.38
CA THR A 25 -6.80 -20.54 -0.30
C THR A 25 -5.40 -20.36 0.29
N ALA A 26 -5.10 -19.18 0.85
CA ALA A 26 -3.79 -18.88 1.38
C ALA A 26 -3.42 -19.79 2.56
N ASP A 27 -2.20 -20.30 2.55
CA ASP A 27 -1.59 -20.91 3.71
C ASP A 27 -1.35 -19.83 4.77
N SER A 28 -2.12 -19.86 5.86
CA SER A 28 -2.08 -18.83 6.89
C SER A 28 -0.74 -18.74 7.62
N GLU A 29 0.01 -19.84 7.72
CA GLU A 29 1.35 -19.85 8.32
C GLU A 29 2.36 -19.16 7.38
N LYS A 30 2.36 -19.53 6.11
CA LYS A 30 3.22 -18.93 5.08
C LYS A 30 2.97 -17.42 4.91
N TRP A 31 1.69 -17.01 4.93
CA TRP A 31 1.29 -15.61 4.74
C TRP A 31 1.24 -14.81 6.03
N HIS A 32 1.44 -15.47 7.18
CA HIS A 32 1.45 -14.85 8.51
C HIS A 32 0.11 -14.23 8.94
N TYR A 33 -1.03 -14.84 8.53
CA TYR A 33 -2.36 -14.35 8.91
C TYR A 33 -2.78 -14.73 10.33
N GLY A 34 -2.03 -15.63 10.96
CA GLY A 34 -2.32 -16.08 12.32
C GLY A 34 -3.52 -17.03 12.42
N PRO A 35 -3.78 -17.52 13.65
CA PRO A 35 -4.75 -18.60 13.87
C PRO A 35 -6.22 -18.18 13.77
N LEU A 36 -6.49 -16.88 13.72
CA LEU A 36 -7.87 -16.34 13.62
C LEU A 36 -8.30 -16.07 12.18
N PHE A 37 -7.42 -16.32 11.21
CA PHE A 37 -7.78 -16.17 9.80
C PHE A 37 -8.83 -17.20 9.41
N ASP A 38 -9.97 -16.70 8.92
CA ASP A 38 -11.12 -17.51 8.52
C ASP A 38 -11.49 -17.14 7.07
N PRO A 39 -11.07 -17.95 6.08
CA PRO A 39 -11.30 -17.65 4.67
C PRO A 39 -12.79 -17.58 4.30
N ASP A 40 -13.66 -18.28 5.02
CA ASP A 40 -15.11 -18.26 4.73
C ASP A 40 -15.76 -16.92 5.08
N LYS A 41 -15.14 -16.16 5.98
CA LYS A 41 -15.65 -14.84 6.40
C LYS A 41 -15.07 -13.67 5.62
N VAL A 42 -13.96 -13.85 4.93
CA VAL A 42 -13.21 -12.76 4.27
C VAL A 42 -14.10 -11.95 3.33
N ALA A 43 -14.86 -12.61 2.47
CA ALA A 43 -15.73 -11.94 1.50
C ALA A 43 -16.84 -11.10 2.17
N GLY A 44 -17.45 -11.63 3.24
CA GLY A 44 -18.46 -10.90 4.02
C GLY A 44 -17.87 -9.66 4.70
N ILE A 45 -16.76 -9.82 5.40
CA ILE A 45 -16.07 -8.71 6.08
C ILE A 45 -15.64 -7.63 5.08
N HIS A 46 -15.11 -8.03 3.92
CA HIS A 46 -14.72 -7.08 2.88
C HIS A 46 -15.94 -6.33 2.32
N ASN A 47 -17.06 -7.00 2.08
CA ASN A 47 -18.29 -6.36 1.62
C ASN A 47 -18.81 -5.33 2.65
N ASP A 48 -18.78 -5.67 3.93
CA ASP A 48 -19.19 -4.75 5.00
C ASP A 48 -18.28 -3.52 5.05
N PHE A 49 -16.97 -3.72 4.90
CA PHE A 49 -15.99 -2.64 4.81
C PHE A 49 -16.28 -1.72 3.61
N VAL A 50 -16.50 -2.28 2.42
CA VAL A 50 -16.83 -1.50 1.22
C VAL A 50 -18.13 -0.72 1.40
N GLN A 51 -19.16 -1.32 1.99
CA GLN A 51 -20.41 -0.62 2.29
C GLN A 51 -20.20 0.55 3.26
N MET A 52 -19.31 0.39 4.25
CA MET A 52 -18.97 1.46 5.18
C MET A 52 -18.27 2.63 4.45
N LEU A 53 -17.33 2.35 3.56
CA LEU A 53 -16.69 3.36 2.72
C LEU A 53 -17.71 4.12 1.87
N GLN A 54 -18.62 3.43 1.20
CA GLN A 54 -19.67 4.04 0.39
C GLN A 54 -20.63 4.89 1.24
N LYS A 55 -21.03 4.41 2.40
CA LYS A 55 -21.88 5.16 3.34
C LYS A 55 -21.22 6.43 3.89
N SER A 56 -19.87 6.45 3.96
CA SER A 56 -19.13 7.65 4.34
C SER A 56 -19.06 8.70 3.23
N GLY A 57 -19.56 8.40 2.03
CA GLY A 57 -19.55 9.27 0.87
C GLY A 57 -18.32 9.11 -0.02
N ALA A 58 -17.43 8.17 0.26
CA ALA A 58 -16.27 7.89 -0.58
C ALA A 58 -16.69 7.16 -1.87
N GLU A 59 -16.12 7.60 -3.00
CA GLU A 59 -16.20 6.86 -4.27
C GLU A 59 -15.26 5.66 -4.21
N VAL A 60 -15.82 4.45 -4.36
CA VAL A 60 -15.05 3.21 -4.38
C VAL A 60 -14.63 2.90 -5.82
N LEU A 61 -13.33 2.80 -6.05
CA LEU A 61 -12.72 2.40 -7.30
C LEU A 61 -12.22 0.96 -7.16
N TRP A 62 -12.58 0.10 -8.11
CA TRP A 62 -12.19 -1.29 -8.07
C TRP A 62 -10.86 -1.52 -8.79
N MET A 63 -9.93 -2.16 -8.09
CA MET A 63 -8.70 -2.68 -8.70
C MET A 63 -9.04 -3.86 -9.62
N PRO A 64 -8.11 -4.24 -10.54
CA PRO A 64 -8.28 -5.46 -11.34
C PRO A 64 -8.57 -6.67 -10.45
N GLU A 65 -9.45 -7.59 -10.92
CA GLU A 65 -9.82 -8.79 -10.14
C GLU A 65 -8.70 -9.85 -10.09
N ASP A 66 -7.71 -9.76 -10.99
CA ASP A 66 -6.55 -10.64 -11.02
C ASP A 66 -5.50 -10.21 -9.99
N ASP A 67 -5.45 -10.95 -8.90
CA ASP A 67 -4.46 -10.77 -7.82
C ASP A 67 -3.10 -11.42 -8.13
N ARG A 68 -2.93 -12.02 -9.32
CA ARG A 68 -1.68 -12.66 -9.79
C ARG A 68 -1.13 -13.73 -8.86
N GLY A 69 -1.98 -14.35 -8.07
CA GLY A 69 -1.57 -15.35 -7.08
C GLY A 69 -0.99 -14.73 -5.79
N ILE A 70 -1.15 -13.42 -5.58
CA ILE A 70 -0.63 -12.70 -4.41
C ILE A 70 -1.76 -12.51 -3.39
N ALA A 71 -1.73 -13.28 -2.31
CA ALA A 71 -2.79 -13.25 -1.32
C ALA A 71 -2.94 -11.89 -0.64
N ASP A 72 -1.83 -11.17 -0.42
CA ASP A 72 -1.84 -9.84 0.20
C ASP A 72 -2.27 -8.71 -0.76
N ALA A 73 -2.49 -8.96 -2.06
CA ALA A 73 -2.88 -7.92 -3.01
C ALA A 73 -4.19 -7.20 -2.63
N VAL A 74 -5.03 -7.83 -1.83
CA VAL A 74 -6.25 -7.21 -1.25
C VAL A 74 -5.93 -6.01 -0.36
N PHE A 75 -4.72 -5.94 0.23
CA PHE A 75 -4.26 -4.83 1.05
C PHE A 75 -3.63 -3.74 0.17
N THR A 76 -4.46 -3.00 -0.53
CA THR A 76 -4.08 -2.10 -1.63
C THR A 76 -3.28 -0.86 -1.21
N TYR A 77 -3.02 -0.65 0.08
CA TYR A 77 -2.36 0.57 0.54
C TYR A 77 -0.85 0.56 0.33
N ASP A 78 -0.17 -0.57 0.59
CA ASP A 78 1.30 -0.62 0.71
C ASP A 78 2.05 -0.54 -0.61
N ALA A 79 1.44 -1.02 -1.71
CA ALA A 79 2.13 -1.17 -2.99
C ALA A 79 2.24 0.12 -3.81
N SER A 80 1.65 1.23 -3.36
CA SER A 80 1.82 2.53 -4.00
C SER A 80 1.58 3.69 -3.05
N LEU A 81 2.35 4.78 -3.24
CA LEU A 81 2.17 6.05 -2.56
C LEU A 81 1.54 7.06 -3.52
N MET A 82 0.40 7.62 -3.15
CA MET A 82 -0.24 8.68 -3.92
C MET A 82 0.30 10.04 -3.51
N THR A 83 0.63 10.87 -4.51
CA THR A 83 1.00 12.28 -4.38
C THR A 83 0.02 13.16 -5.15
N MET A 84 0.14 14.49 -5.02
CA MET A 84 -0.62 15.43 -5.85
C MET A 84 -0.23 15.40 -7.33
N ALA A 85 0.97 14.90 -7.67
CA ALA A 85 1.45 14.81 -9.06
C ALA A 85 1.16 13.45 -9.72
N GLY A 86 0.86 12.41 -8.93
CA GLY A 86 0.61 11.05 -9.41
C GLY A 86 1.02 10.00 -8.39
N ALA A 87 1.03 8.75 -8.80
CA ALA A 87 1.38 7.61 -7.98
C ALA A 87 2.87 7.26 -8.09
N ILE A 88 3.45 6.83 -6.98
CA ILE A 88 4.76 6.19 -6.92
C ILE A 88 4.52 4.70 -6.64
N LEU A 89 5.02 3.83 -7.49
CA LEU A 89 4.94 2.39 -7.25
C LEU A 89 5.99 2.00 -6.22
N MET A 90 5.55 1.30 -5.19
CA MET A 90 6.39 0.86 -4.10
C MET A 90 6.95 -0.54 -4.37
N SER A 91 7.97 -0.93 -3.62
CA SER A 91 8.55 -2.27 -3.65
C SER A 91 8.43 -2.87 -2.25
N PRO A 92 7.39 -3.69 -1.99
CA PRO A 92 7.14 -4.22 -0.66
C PRO A 92 8.31 -5.00 -0.07
N GLY A 93 8.51 -4.84 1.24
CA GLY A 93 9.56 -5.55 1.98
C GLY A 93 9.29 -7.06 2.12
N LYS A 94 8.01 -7.46 2.13
CA LYS A 94 7.59 -8.87 2.14
C LYS A 94 7.71 -9.46 0.74
N THR A 95 8.64 -10.39 0.54
CA THR A 95 8.91 -11.00 -0.78
C THR A 95 7.68 -11.65 -1.43
N LEU A 96 6.76 -12.18 -0.63
CA LEU A 96 5.52 -12.77 -1.11
C LEU A 96 4.58 -11.76 -1.82
N ARG A 97 4.80 -10.47 -1.61
CA ARG A 97 4.04 -9.36 -2.22
C ARG A 97 4.65 -8.85 -3.52
N SER A 98 5.76 -9.41 -3.97
CA SER A 98 6.39 -9.02 -5.24
C SER A 98 5.43 -9.21 -6.41
N GLY A 99 5.24 -8.18 -7.22
CA GLY A 99 4.29 -8.16 -8.33
C GLY A 99 3.03 -7.31 -8.09
N GLU A 100 2.77 -6.88 -6.84
CA GLU A 100 1.64 -5.97 -6.55
C GLU A 100 1.78 -4.63 -7.30
N GLU A 101 3.00 -4.13 -7.47
CA GLU A 101 3.29 -2.90 -8.20
C GLU A 101 2.77 -2.94 -9.64
N ALA A 102 2.76 -4.12 -10.27
CA ALA A 102 2.24 -4.29 -11.62
C ALA A 102 0.70 -4.19 -11.67
N ILE A 103 0.00 -4.70 -10.65
CA ILE A 103 -1.45 -4.58 -10.51
C ILE A 103 -1.82 -3.09 -10.34
N HIS A 104 -1.09 -2.38 -9.48
CA HIS A 104 -1.28 -0.96 -9.25
C HIS A 104 -1.01 -0.12 -10.51
N ARG A 105 0.02 -0.46 -11.28
CA ARG A 105 0.33 0.18 -12.57
C ARG A 105 -0.83 0.07 -13.55
N GLU A 106 -1.43 -1.12 -13.68
CA GLU A 106 -2.59 -1.33 -14.54
C GLU A 106 -3.80 -0.51 -14.09
N PHE A 107 -4.06 -0.50 -12.78
CA PHE A 107 -5.11 0.33 -12.20
C PHE A 107 -4.92 1.82 -12.51
N TYR A 108 -3.74 2.38 -12.25
CA TYR A 108 -3.46 3.78 -12.52
C TYR A 108 -3.57 4.13 -14.00
N LYS A 109 -3.08 3.25 -14.88
CA LYS A 109 -3.23 3.41 -16.33
C LYS A 109 -4.71 3.45 -16.74
N ALA A 110 -5.55 2.55 -16.22
CA ALA A 110 -6.98 2.50 -16.53
C ALA A 110 -7.71 3.77 -16.06
N HIS A 111 -7.25 4.39 -14.98
CA HIS A 111 -7.84 5.61 -14.42
C HIS A 111 -7.18 6.91 -14.88
N ASN A 112 -6.25 6.87 -15.86
CA ASN A 112 -5.48 8.02 -16.36
C ASN A 112 -4.76 8.77 -15.23
N ILE A 113 -4.24 8.04 -14.23
CA ILE A 113 -3.41 8.57 -13.15
C ILE A 113 -1.95 8.36 -13.52
N PRO A 114 -1.13 9.42 -13.57
CA PRO A 114 0.29 9.27 -13.88
C PRO A 114 1.02 8.42 -12.82
N VAL A 115 1.89 7.52 -13.27
CA VAL A 115 2.92 6.92 -12.44
C VAL A 115 4.18 7.76 -12.60
N ILE A 116 4.57 8.47 -11.55
CA ILE A 116 5.66 9.46 -11.56
C ILE A 116 7.00 8.91 -11.07
N GLY A 117 6.99 7.70 -10.52
CA GLY A 117 8.19 7.03 -10.05
C GLY A 117 7.92 5.60 -9.62
N GLU A 118 8.99 4.87 -9.39
CA GLU A 118 8.95 3.48 -8.96
C GLU A 118 10.18 3.15 -8.10
N ILE A 119 9.96 2.42 -7.02
CA ILE A 119 11.02 1.89 -6.16
C ILE A 119 11.52 0.57 -6.76
N THR A 120 12.81 0.47 -7.05
CA THR A 120 13.36 -0.63 -7.83
C THR A 120 14.65 -1.22 -7.24
N GLY A 121 15.09 -2.34 -7.80
CA GLY A 121 16.36 -3.00 -7.44
C GLY A 121 16.32 -3.57 -6.02
N GLN A 122 17.31 -3.22 -5.19
CA GLN A 122 17.41 -3.64 -3.80
C GLN A 122 16.66 -2.72 -2.83
N ALA A 123 16.10 -1.61 -3.33
CA ALA A 123 15.29 -0.71 -2.53
C ALA A 123 13.97 -1.38 -2.15
N ARG A 124 13.57 -1.18 -0.89
CA ARG A 124 12.28 -1.63 -0.36
C ARG A 124 11.61 -0.48 0.34
N ALA A 125 10.34 -0.26 0.01
CA ALA A 125 9.49 0.71 0.67
C ALA A 125 8.03 0.28 0.56
N GLU A 126 7.28 0.46 1.63
CA GLU A 126 5.84 0.26 1.70
C GLU A 126 5.17 1.59 2.05
N ALA A 127 4.03 1.90 1.43
CA ALA A 127 3.33 3.14 1.74
C ALA A 127 2.77 3.17 3.17
N GLY A 128 2.59 2.00 3.80
CA GLY A 128 2.25 1.88 5.22
C GLY A 128 3.29 2.47 6.17
N ASP A 129 4.54 2.58 5.73
CA ASP A 129 5.62 3.25 6.47
C ASP A 129 5.68 4.76 6.19
N THR A 130 4.71 5.33 5.47
CA THR A 130 4.70 6.75 5.11
C THR A 130 3.48 7.47 5.66
N LEU A 131 3.64 8.76 5.93
CA LEU A 131 2.57 9.61 6.46
C LEU A 131 2.69 11.03 5.87
N TRP A 132 1.65 11.48 5.18
CA TRP A 132 1.50 12.87 4.80
C TRP A 132 1.00 13.70 6.00
N LEU A 133 1.85 14.60 6.52
CA LEU A 133 1.43 15.58 7.53
C LEU A 133 0.62 16.71 6.90
N ASP A 134 1.05 17.14 5.74
CA ASP A 134 0.41 18.13 4.87
C ASP A 134 0.87 17.91 3.41
N GLU A 135 0.46 18.79 2.50
CA GLU A 135 0.77 18.68 1.07
C GLU A 135 2.26 18.78 0.70
N ARG A 136 3.11 19.20 1.66
CA ARG A 136 4.55 19.41 1.46
C ARG A 136 5.42 18.64 2.42
N THR A 137 4.83 17.91 3.36
CA THR A 137 5.60 17.23 4.40
C THR A 137 5.27 15.73 4.41
N LEU A 138 6.25 14.93 4.01
CA LEU A 138 6.18 13.47 4.05
C LEU A 138 7.08 12.93 5.16
N VAL A 139 6.51 12.13 6.04
CA VAL A 139 7.25 11.36 7.04
C VAL A 139 7.44 9.94 6.53
N ILE A 140 8.64 9.40 6.69
CA ILE A 140 8.98 8.02 6.31
C ILE A 140 9.55 7.30 7.52
N GLY A 141 8.95 6.17 7.90
CA GLY A 141 9.49 5.24 8.87
C GLY A 141 10.48 4.28 8.20
N ARG A 142 11.76 4.37 8.55
CA ARG A 142 12.76 3.41 8.11
C ARG A 142 12.81 2.24 9.10
N GLY A 143 12.62 1.03 8.61
CA GLY A 143 12.57 -0.13 9.48
C GLY A 143 12.62 -1.44 8.71
N PHE A 144 11.78 -2.36 9.11
CA PHE A 144 11.77 -3.72 8.59
C PHE A 144 11.30 -3.80 7.13
N ARG A 145 10.28 -2.99 6.77
CA ARG A 145 9.65 -3.01 5.44
C ARG A 145 10.22 -1.97 4.50
N THR A 146 10.73 -0.86 5.04
CA THR A 146 11.33 0.23 4.26
C THR A 146 12.80 0.37 4.65
N ASN A 147 13.69 0.11 3.69
CA ASN A 147 15.13 0.19 3.91
C ASN A 147 15.71 1.55 3.48
N GLN A 148 17.00 1.78 3.77
CA GLN A 148 17.69 3.03 3.42
C GLN A 148 17.61 3.35 1.92
N ALA A 149 17.83 2.34 1.06
CA ALA A 149 17.76 2.54 -0.38
C ALA A 149 16.35 2.94 -0.86
N GLY A 150 15.30 2.39 -0.23
CA GLY A 150 13.91 2.79 -0.48
C GLY A 150 13.64 4.24 -0.07
N VAL A 151 14.14 4.65 1.09
CA VAL A 151 14.05 6.05 1.55
C VAL A 151 14.75 6.99 0.57
N GLU A 152 15.94 6.65 0.09
CA GLU A 152 16.70 7.48 -0.85
C GLU A 152 15.95 7.63 -2.18
N GLN A 153 15.47 6.53 -2.76
CA GLN A 153 14.70 6.60 -4.00
C GLN A 153 13.38 7.39 -3.83
N LEU A 154 12.68 7.25 -2.69
CA LEU A 154 11.51 8.09 -2.41
C LEU A 154 11.86 9.57 -2.37
N LYS A 155 12.95 9.94 -1.68
CA LYS A 155 13.46 11.32 -1.63
C LYS A 155 13.76 11.86 -3.02
N ASP A 156 14.44 11.07 -3.87
CA ASP A 156 14.80 11.48 -5.23
C ASP A 156 13.55 11.77 -6.09
N ILE A 157 12.43 11.09 -5.80
CA ILE A 157 11.16 11.32 -6.52
C ILE A 157 10.41 12.51 -5.95
N VAL A 158 10.29 12.64 -4.61
CA VAL A 158 9.35 13.61 -4.01
C VAL A 158 9.97 14.98 -3.73
N ILE A 159 11.28 15.07 -3.46
CA ILE A 159 11.95 16.35 -3.21
C ILE A 159 11.85 17.32 -4.42
N PRO A 160 12.03 16.85 -5.68
CA PRO A 160 11.82 17.71 -6.85
C PRO A 160 10.39 18.24 -7.00
N LEU A 161 9.42 17.63 -6.32
CA LEU A 161 8.03 18.10 -6.27
C LEU A 161 7.80 19.17 -5.19
N GLY A 162 8.85 19.56 -4.46
CA GLY A 162 8.75 20.54 -3.36
C GLY A 162 8.30 19.93 -2.03
N VAL A 163 8.52 18.63 -1.84
CA VAL A 163 8.16 17.93 -0.61
C VAL A 163 9.35 17.84 0.33
N ASP A 164 9.16 18.29 1.57
CA ASP A 164 10.09 18.09 2.67
C ASP A 164 9.92 16.67 3.24
N VAL A 165 11.03 15.94 3.41
CA VAL A 165 11.01 14.55 3.86
C VAL A 165 11.68 14.40 5.21
N HIS A 166 10.95 13.88 6.18
CA HIS A 166 11.44 13.53 7.50
C HIS A 166 11.51 12.03 7.65
N VAL A 167 12.67 11.50 8.05
CA VAL A 167 12.90 10.07 8.22
C VAL A 167 13.10 9.75 9.68
N PHE A 168 12.41 8.72 10.16
CA PHE A 168 12.53 8.20 11.51
C PHE A 168 12.87 6.72 11.47
N ASP A 169 13.79 6.31 12.33
CA ASP A 169 14.09 4.90 12.54
C ASP A 169 13.00 4.28 13.41
N LEU A 170 12.33 3.27 12.86
CA LEU A 170 11.35 2.49 13.60
C LEU A 170 12.09 1.48 14.50
N PRO A 171 11.65 1.31 15.76
CA PRO A 171 12.29 0.36 16.65
C PRO A 171 12.07 -1.07 16.14
N VAL A 172 13.16 -1.80 15.98
CA VAL A 172 13.16 -3.23 15.67
C VAL A 172 13.42 -3.99 16.99
N PHE A 173 12.42 -4.74 17.45
CA PHE A 173 12.59 -5.56 18.64
C PHE A 173 13.28 -6.88 18.29
N SER A 174 14.37 -7.19 19.00
CA SER A 174 15.00 -8.50 18.95
C SER A 174 14.09 -9.52 19.64
N GLY A 175 13.31 -10.28 18.90
CA GLY A 175 12.38 -11.27 19.42
C GLY A 175 11.71 -12.05 18.28
N LYS A 176 10.74 -12.90 18.61
CA LYS A 176 9.89 -13.51 17.58
C LYS A 176 9.17 -12.39 16.86
N LEU A 177 9.34 -12.34 15.54
CA LEU A 177 8.68 -11.34 14.70
C LEU A 177 7.16 -11.39 14.93
N PRO A 178 6.48 -10.25 15.01
CA PRO A 178 5.04 -10.21 15.01
C PRO A 178 4.47 -10.94 13.79
N ALA A 179 3.31 -11.53 13.92
CA ALA A 179 2.65 -12.29 12.84
C ALA A 179 2.40 -11.48 11.56
N CYS A 180 2.49 -10.16 11.62
CA CYS A 180 2.26 -9.24 10.50
C CYS A 180 3.48 -8.96 9.63
N ILE A 181 4.59 -9.67 9.81
CA ILE A 181 5.83 -9.41 9.07
C ILE A 181 6.06 -10.44 7.98
#